data_6ae799ad92a2db89a40f40559aee1873
#
_entry.id   6ae799ad92a2db89a40f40559aee1873
#
_cell.length_a   1.000
_cell.length_b   1.000
_cell.length_c   1.000
_cell.angle_alpha   90.00
_cell.angle_beta   90.00
_cell.angle_gamma   90.00
#
_symmetry.space_group_name_H-M   'P 1'
#
loop_
_entity.id
_entity.type
_entity.pdbx_description
1 polymer ?
#
loop_
_entity_poly.entity_id
_entity_poly.type
_entity_poly.pdbx_seq_one_letter_code
_entity_poly.pdbx_strand_id
1 'polypeptide(L)'
;MKTRFLGKKTPEISKYSPKILEKVERANIQSMSSFFGCDFWNAYEFSFLNSSNQPVLETLEIIIPMTSLNTVESKSLKLYLASFYNKKFSNIQNALKLIEKDLYKLVKTKVSVTKIKKHPEPPQSLLVN
;
A
#
# COMPACT_ATOMS: atom_id res chain seq x y z
N MET A 1 -11.53 -6.83 15.82
CA MET A 1 -12.25 -5.88 15.01
C MET A 1 -12.61 -6.45 13.67
N LYS A 2 -13.79 -6.15 13.20
CA LYS A 2 -14.23 -6.71 11.96
C LYS A 2 -14.11 -5.69 10.86
N THR A 3 -13.50 -6.03 9.77
CA THR A 3 -13.34 -5.07 8.70
C THR A 3 -14.54 -5.13 7.77
N ARG A 4 -14.75 -4.09 7.02
CA ARG A 4 -15.89 -4.00 6.13
C ARG A 4 -15.88 -5.04 5.04
N PHE A 5 -14.71 -5.47 4.61
CA PHE A 5 -14.63 -6.34 3.45
C PHE A 5 -14.54 -7.82 3.74
N LEU A 6 -14.31 -8.19 4.97
CA LEU A 6 -14.20 -9.59 5.26
C LEU A 6 -15.54 -10.26 5.19
N GLY A 7 -15.62 -11.31 4.41
CA GLY A 7 -16.88 -12.06 4.30
C GLY A 7 -17.97 -11.37 3.52
N LYS A 8 -17.65 -10.26 2.86
CA LYS A 8 -18.65 -9.54 2.12
C LYS A 8 -18.21 -9.36 0.68
N LYS A 9 -19.17 -9.13 -0.19
CA LYS A 9 -18.87 -8.87 -1.56
C LYS A 9 -18.15 -7.54 -1.64
N THR A 10 -17.04 -7.52 -2.37
CA THR A 10 -16.26 -6.31 -2.50
C THR A 10 -16.94 -5.34 -3.45
N PRO A 11 -17.08 -4.09 -3.06
CA PRO A 11 -17.70 -3.12 -3.94
C PRO A 11 -16.79 -2.78 -5.10
N GLU A 12 -17.39 -2.33 -6.16
CA GLU A 12 -16.64 -1.93 -7.32
C GLU A 12 -15.91 -0.63 -7.04
N ILE A 13 -14.63 -0.57 -7.41
CA ILE A 13 -13.83 0.62 -7.18
C ILE A 13 -13.65 1.33 -8.49
N SER A 14 -14.18 2.51 -8.63
CA SER A 14 -14.10 3.24 -9.87
C SER A 14 -13.19 4.45 -9.85
N LYS A 15 -12.74 4.88 -8.71
CA LYS A 15 -11.85 6.03 -8.64
C LYS A 15 -11.12 6.07 -7.32
N TYR A 16 -10.07 6.87 -7.27
CA TYR A 16 -9.27 7.04 -6.07
C TYR A 16 -10.17 7.33 -4.87
N SER A 17 -9.97 6.60 -3.80
CA SER A 17 -10.78 6.78 -2.61
C SER A 17 -10.00 6.38 -1.36
N PRO A 18 -9.53 7.36 -0.59
CA PRO A 18 -8.81 7.04 0.63
C PRO A 18 -9.71 6.48 1.72
N LYS A 19 -11.02 6.64 1.56
CA LYS A 19 -11.94 6.11 2.55
C LYS A 19 -12.00 4.59 2.54
N ILE A 20 -11.43 3.95 1.55
CA ILE A 20 -11.41 2.51 1.49
C ILE A 20 -10.48 1.95 2.56
N LEU A 21 -9.46 2.71 2.94
CA LEU A 21 -8.48 2.22 3.90
C LEU A 21 -9.10 1.96 5.27
N GLU A 22 -8.72 0.85 5.87
CA GLU A 22 -9.16 0.51 7.21
C GLU A 22 -7.96 0.27 8.10
N LYS A 23 -8.02 0.78 9.31
CA LYS A 23 -6.94 0.59 10.24
C LYS A 23 -7.16 -0.67 11.06
N VAL A 24 -6.06 -1.19 11.57
CA VAL A 24 -6.12 -2.27 12.54
C VAL A 24 -5.33 -1.75 13.74
N GLU A 25 -5.93 -1.74 14.89
CA GLU A 25 -5.25 -1.24 16.07
C GLU A 25 -4.26 -2.28 16.55
N ARG A 26 -3.05 -1.84 16.83
CA ARG A 26 -2.02 -2.77 17.19
C ARG A 26 -2.29 -3.49 18.50
N ALA A 27 -3.09 -2.92 19.34
CA ALA A 27 -3.43 -3.58 20.57
C ALA A 27 -4.15 -4.90 20.31
N ASN A 28 -4.74 -5.05 19.14
CA ASN A 28 -5.46 -6.26 18.80
C ASN A 28 -4.59 -7.34 18.18
N ILE A 29 -3.35 -7.01 17.88
CA ILE A 29 -2.47 -8.01 17.31
C ILE A 29 -1.23 -8.11 18.13
N GLN A 30 -1.31 -7.84 19.40
CA GLN A 30 -0.24 -7.79 20.19
C GLN A 30 0.69 -8.86 20.12
N SER A 31 1.09 -9.40 20.71
CA SER A 31 2.06 -10.35 20.90
C SER A 31 3.04 -10.58 19.84
N MET A 32 2.66 -10.67 18.67
CA MET A 32 3.61 -11.07 17.70
C MET A 32 4.53 -10.04 17.34
N SER A 33 4.32 -8.89 17.70
CA SER A 33 5.18 -7.93 17.20
C SER A 33 6.07 -7.37 18.12
N SER A 34 6.31 -8.03 19.11
CA SER A 34 7.08 -7.43 20.08
C SER A 34 8.42 -7.10 19.73
N PHE A 35 8.89 -7.53 18.66
CA PHE A 35 10.21 -7.36 18.45
C PHE A 35 10.58 -6.10 17.96
N PHE A 36 10.17 -5.70 16.94
CA PHE A 36 10.72 -4.57 16.44
C PHE A 36 10.62 -4.47 15.04
N GLY A 37 10.97 -3.47 14.44
CA GLY A 37 11.00 -3.35 13.07
C GLY A 37 9.82 -2.67 12.50
N CYS A 38 9.33 -3.19 11.44
CA CYS A 38 8.33 -2.57 10.64
C CYS A 38 7.42 -3.55 10.00
N ASP A 39 6.25 -3.10 9.56
CA ASP A 39 5.41 -3.89 8.70
C ASP A 39 5.85 -3.61 7.28
N PHE A 40 6.09 -4.64 6.52
CA PHE A 40 6.46 -4.48 5.13
C PHE A 40 5.33 -4.91 4.24
N TRP A 41 4.91 -4.04 3.34
CA TRP A 41 3.87 -4.33 2.38
C TRP A 41 4.48 -4.08 1.03
N ASN A 42 4.91 -5.11 0.35
CA ASN A 42 5.61 -4.86 -0.89
C ASN A 42 5.03 -5.56 -2.06
N ALA A 43 5.52 -5.20 -3.17
CA ALA A 43 5.18 -5.80 -4.42
C ALA A 43 3.75 -5.68 -4.85
N TYR A 44 3.05 -4.70 -4.49
CA TYR A 44 1.75 -4.50 -5.04
C TYR A 44 1.89 -3.83 -6.38
N GLU A 45 1.12 -4.31 -7.32
CA GLU A 45 1.07 -3.64 -8.60
C GLU A 45 0.27 -2.37 -8.41
N PHE A 46 0.81 -1.29 -8.86
CA PHE A 46 0.20 0.00 -8.68
C PHE A 46 0.17 0.70 -10.02
N SER A 47 -1.00 1.17 -10.43
CA SER A 47 -1.08 1.85 -11.71
C SER A 47 -1.79 3.18 -11.57
N PHE A 48 -1.41 4.10 -12.42
CA PHE A 48 -2.03 5.41 -12.47
C PHE A 48 -1.87 5.93 -13.90
N LEU A 49 -2.43 7.07 -14.20
CA LEU A 49 -2.30 7.64 -15.53
C LEU A 49 -1.26 8.77 -15.49
N ASN A 50 -0.44 8.84 -16.53
CA ASN A 50 0.50 9.95 -16.62
C ASN A 50 -0.22 11.14 -17.26
N SER A 51 0.48 12.22 -17.47
CA SER A 51 -0.16 13.41 -17.99
C SER A 51 -0.69 13.24 -19.40
N SER A 52 -0.26 12.21 -20.11
CA SER A 52 -0.77 11.91 -21.42
C SER A 52 -1.89 10.87 -21.40
N ASN A 53 -2.45 10.61 -20.24
CA ASN A 53 -3.50 9.61 -20.06
C ASN A 53 -3.08 8.20 -20.40
N GLN A 54 -1.80 7.90 -20.25
CA GLN A 54 -1.32 6.55 -20.50
C GLN A 54 -1.10 5.86 -19.17
N PRO A 55 -1.44 4.59 -19.08
CA PRO A 55 -1.25 3.90 -17.79
C PRO A 55 0.21 3.65 -17.50
N VAL A 56 0.58 3.83 -16.26
CA VAL A 56 1.93 3.57 -15.79
C VAL A 56 1.80 2.51 -14.70
N LEU A 57 2.61 1.46 -14.76
CA LEU A 57 2.53 0.40 -13.79
C LEU A 57 3.83 0.34 -13.01
N GLU A 58 3.76 0.33 -11.72
CA GLU A 58 4.92 0.32 -10.86
C GLU A 58 4.73 -0.67 -9.71
N THR A 59 5.83 -1.07 -9.11
CA THR A 59 5.78 -1.94 -7.95
C THR A 59 6.20 -1.11 -6.75
N LEU A 60 5.45 -1.18 -5.69
CA LEU A 60 5.69 -0.35 -4.52
C LEU A 60 6.08 -1.17 -3.30
N GLU A 61 6.86 -0.55 -2.44
CA GLU A 61 7.15 -1.10 -1.13
C GLU A 61 6.68 -0.09 -0.10
N ILE A 62 5.90 -0.54 0.85
CA ILE A 62 5.37 0.32 1.89
C ILE A 62 5.86 -0.19 3.23
N ILE A 63 6.43 0.69 4.02
CA ILE A 63 6.98 0.32 5.32
C ILE A 63 6.30 1.15 6.40
N ILE A 64 5.67 0.47 7.33
CA ILE A 64 4.98 1.12 8.44
C ILE A 64 5.68 0.74 9.73
N PRO A 65 6.17 1.72 10.48
CA PRO A 65 6.91 1.39 11.71
C PRO A 65 6.04 0.65 12.71
N MET A 66 6.65 -0.30 13.39
CA MET A 66 5.92 -1.07 14.39
C MET A 66 5.50 -0.20 15.57
N THR A 67 6.10 0.96 15.71
CA THR A 67 5.71 1.87 16.78
C THR A 67 4.45 2.63 16.50
N SER A 68 3.89 2.50 15.30
CA SER A 68 2.68 3.24 14.99
C SER A 68 1.51 2.71 15.81
N LEU A 69 0.56 3.59 16.08
CA LEU A 69 -0.61 3.23 16.85
C LEU A 69 -1.45 2.20 16.13
N ASN A 70 -1.55 2.35 14.84
CA ASN A 70 -2.35 1.46 14.00
C ASN A 70 -1.51 0.94 12.86
N THR A 71 -1.96 -0.15 12.27
CA THR A 71 -1.44 -0.55 10.96
C THR A 71 -2.63 -0.60 10.01
N VAL A 72 -2.44 -1.08 8.81
CA VAL A 72 -3.49 -1.06 7.81
C VAL A 72 -3.96 -2.50 7.51
N GLU A 73 -5.23 -2.64 7.25
CA GLU A 73 -5.78 -3.93 6.91
C GLU A 73 -5.44 -4.24 5.45
N SER A 74 -4.90 -5.43 5.19
CA SER A 74 -4.31 -5.70 3.88
C SER A 74 -5.25 -5.66 2.70
N LYS A 75 -6.45 -6.16 2.83
CA LYS A 75 -7.37 -6.13 1.71
C LYS A 75 -7.78 -4.71 1.37
N SER A 76 -7.97 -3.89 2.40
CA SER A 76 -8.31 -2.49 2.16
C SER A 76 -7.16 -1.75 1.51
N LEU A 77 -5.92 -2.09 1.87
CA LEU A 77 -4.77 -1.47 1.24
C LEU A 77 -4.72 -1.83 -0.24
N LYS A 78 -4.96 -3.09 -0.59
CA LYS A 78 -4.95 -3.46 -1.99
C LYS A 78 -6.03 -2.74 -2.77
N LEU A 79 -7.22 -2.64 -2.22
CA LEU A 79 -8.31 -1.94 -2.91
C LEU A 79 -8.03 -0.45 -3.04
N TYR A 80 -7.43 0.12 -2.00
CA TYR A 80 -7.07 1.52 -2.05
C TYR A 80 -6.04 1.77 -3.16
N LEU A 81 -5.00 0.95 -3.24
CA LEU A 81 -4.00 1.15 -4.27
C LEU A 81 -4.60 0.92 -5.66
N ALA A 82 -5.51 -0.03 -5.79
CA ALA A 82 -6.16 -0.26 -7.07
C ALA A 82 -7.03 0.92 -7.50
N SER A 83 -7.48 1.72 -6.55
CA SER A 83 -8.36 2.85 -6.89
C SER A 83 -7.63 3.98 -7.61
N PHE A 84 -6.32 3.90 -7.73
CA PHE A 84 -5.56 4.96 -8.41
C PHE A 84 -5.52 4.78 -9.93
N TYR A 85 -6.05 3.70 -10.42
CA TYR A 85 -5.85 3.33 -11.83
C TYR A 85 -6.21 4.41 -12.84
N ASN A 86 -7.15 5.26 -12.55
CA ASN A 86 -7.52 6.30 -13.49
C ASN A 86 -7.21 7.72 -12.97
N LYS A 87 -6.37 7.81 -11.93
CA LYS A 87 -6.00 9.12 -11.41
C LYS A 87 -4.70 9.56 -12.05
N LYS A 88 -4.65 10.80 -12.47
CA LYS A 88 -3.46 11.33 -13.13
C LYS A 88 -2.44 11.88 -12.18
N PHE A 89 -1.18 11.60 -12.49
CA PHE A 89 -0.07 12.22 -11.79
C PHE A 89 1.00 12.57 -12.82
N SER A 90 1.65 13.68 -12.63
CA SER A 90 2.70 14.07 -13.58
C SER A 90 3.93 13.19 -13.40
N ASN A 91 4.12 12.61 -12.23
CA ASN A 91 5.22 11.68 -12.02
C ASN A 91 4.88 10.76 -10.86
N ILE A 92 5.67 9.70 -10.72
CA ILE A 92 5.39 8.73 -9.68
C ILE A 92 5.58 9.32 -8.29
N GLN A 93 6.49 10.28 -8.14
CA GLN A 93 6.74 10.82 -6.80
C GLN A 93 5.51 11.49 -6.21
N ASN A 94 4.72 12.14 -7.03
CA ASN A 94 3.51 12.77 -6.53
C ASN A 94 2.52 11.73 -6.03
N ALA A 95 2.45 10.59 -6.70
CA ALA A 95 1.56 9.52 -6.25
C ALA A 95 2.06 8.94 -4.94
N LEU A 96 3.37 8.75 -4.81
CA LEU A 96 3.91 8.19 -3.58
C LEU A 96 3.67 9.11 -2.40
N LYS A 97 3.78 10.41 -2.61
CA LYS A 97 3.54 11.36 -1.53
C LYS A 97 2.09 11.33 -1.09
N LEU A 98 1.18 11.15 -2.01
CA LEU A 98 -0.23 11.09 -1.64
C LEU A 98 -0.52 9.83 -0.83
N ILE A 99 0.08 8.71 -1.22
CA ILE A 99 -0.11 7.48 -0.47
C ILE A 99 0.46 7.63 0.93
N GLU A 100 1.64 8.26 1.06
CA GLU A 100 2.22 8.47 2.36
C GLU A 100 1.32 9.33 3.25
N LYS A 101 0.70 10.34 2.66
CA LYS A 101 -0.16 11.22 3.40
C LYS A 101 -1.41 10.48 3.87
N ASP A 102 -2.02 9.69 3.01
CA ASP A 102 -3.23 8.97 3.36
C ASP A 102 -2.94 7.93 4.44
N LEU A 103 -1.82 7.23 4.32
CA LEU A 103 -1.47 6.24 5.32
C LEU A 103 -1.07 6.88 6.64
N TYR A 104 -0.43 8.05 6.58
CA TYR A 104 -0.08 8.74 7.80
C TYR A 104 -1.34 9.06 8.62
N LYS A 105 -2.39 9.47 7.94
CA LYS A 105 -3.62 9.80 8.66
C LYS A 105 -4.23 8.56 9.30
N LEU A 106 -4.03 7.42 8.69
CA LEU A 106 -4.62 6.19 9.19
C LEU A 106 -3.80 5.61 10.33
N VAL A 107 -2.49 5.53 10.18
CA VAL A 107 -1.66 4.86 11.16
C VAL A 107 -1.04 5.80 12.18
N LYS A 108 -1.14 7.07 11.96
CA LYS A 108 -0.67 8.12 12.88
C LYS A 108 0.83 8.13 13.05
N THR A 109 1.54 7.74 12.03
CA THR A 109 3.00 7.75 12.06
C THR A 109 3.49 7.85 10.63
N LYS A 110 4.66 8.42 10.45
CA LYS A 110 5.22 8.55 9.12
C LYS A 110 5.46 7.18 8.50
N VAL A 111 5.03 7.04 7.26
CA VAL A 111 5.13 5.80 6.51
C VAL A 111 6.06 6.04 5.34
N SER A 112 6.82 5.04 4.98
CA SER A 112 7.71 5.14 3.82
C SER A 112 7.08 4.40 2.64
N VAL A 113 6.94 5.07 1.52
CA VAL A 113 6.41 4.46 0.31
C VAL A 113 7.41 4.69 -0.79
N THR A 114 7.95 3.64 -1.36
CA THR A 114 8.94 3.76 -2.40
C THR A 114 8.61 2.86 -3.57
N LYS A 115 9.10 3.24 -4.72
CA LYS A 115 8.97 2.44 -5.90
C LYS A 115 10.16 1.52 -5.92
N ILE A 116 9.96 0.23 -6.14
CA ILE A 116 11.07 -0.67 -6.24
C ILE A 116 11.26 -1.09 -7.68
N LYS A 117 12.51 -1.27 -8.05
CA LYS A 117 12.82 -1.61 -9.39
C LYS A 117 12.43 -3.04 -9.66
N LYS A 118 11.70 -3.24 -10.74
CA LYS A 118 11.26 -4.55 -11.09
C LYS A 118 12.30 -5.20 -11.97
N HIS A 119 12.74 -6.38 -11.62
CA HIS A 119 13.70 -7.07 -12.44
C HIS A 119 12.97 -7.82 -13.55
N PRO A 120 13.42 -7.72 -14.75
CA PRO A 120 12.75 -8.42 -15.85
C PRO A 120 12.88 -9.91 -15.68
N GLU A 121 13.86 -10.36 -14.96
CA GLU A 121 14.01 -11.76 -14.74
C GLU A 121 14.65 -11.94 -13.40
N PRO A 122 14.50 -13.09 -12.80
CA PRO A 122 15.07 -13.28 -11.48
C PRO A 122 16.56 -13.23 -11.57
N PRO A 123 17.18 -12.68 -10.60
CA PRO A 123 18.64 -12.68 -10.57
C PRO A 123 19.14 -14.10 -10.56
N GLN A 124 20.18 -14.34 -11.31
CA GLN A 124 20.72 -15.64 -11.40
C GLN A 124 21.06 -16.22 -10.06
N SER A 125 21.53 -15.42 -9.21
CA SER A 125 21.93 -15.92 -7.94
C SER A 125 20.78 -16.53 -7.21
N LEU A 126 19.62 -16.11 -7.49
CA LEU A 126 18.52 -16.67 -6.83
C LEU A 126 18.18 -18.01 -7.36
N LEU A 127 18.46 -18.19 -8.60
CA LEU A 127 18.13 -19.41 -9.21
C LEU A 127 19.01 -20.48 -8.77
N VAL A 128 20.15 -20.14 -8.46
CA VAL A 128 21.05 -21.09 -8.15
C VAL A 128 20.94 -21.67 -6.88
N ASN A 129 20.44 -21.03 -6.14
CA ASN A 129 20.47 -21.51 -4.91
C ASN A 129 19.51 -22.21 -4.47
#